data_0c27357bcbaa551b9ebee897ac76d97c
#
_entry.id   0c27357bcbaa551b9ebee897ac76d97c
#
_cell.length_a   1.000
_cell.length_b   1.000
_cell.length_c   1.000
_cell.angle_alpha   90.00
_cell.angle_beta   90.00
_cell.angle_gamma   90.00
#
_symmetry.space_group_name_H-M   'P 1'
#
loop_
_entity.id
_entity.type
_entity.pdbx_description
1 polymer ?
#
loop_
_entity_poly.entity_id
_entity_poly.type
_entity_poly.pdbx_seq_one_letter_code
_entity_poly.pdbx_strand_id
1 'polypeptide(L)'
;MIGSTNTSLYTGQIDYQDVPSSFISSWMLAIKNLTVNSNSVTLPSGESSYAVIDTGTTLIGGPAAQVASVYAQIPNSVLGTGNYQGYYLYRALLTY
;
A
#
# COMPACT_ATOMS: atom_id res chain seq x y z
N MET A 1 -21.32 12.57 0.90
CA MET A 1 -22.40 11.88 1.65
C MET A 1 -22.00 11.80 3.10
N ILE A 2 -22.85 12.18 4.02
CA ILE A 2 -22.57 12.14 5.46
C ILE A 2 -23.53 11.14 6.10
N GLY A 3 -23.00 10.27 6.97
CA GLY A 3 -23.78 9.30 7.73
C GLY A 3 -24.23 8.05 6.98
N SER A 4 -23.72 7.78 5.79
CA SER A 4 -23.98 6.56 5.06
C SER A 4 -22.84 6.19 4.10
N THR A 5 -22.88 4.97 3.57
CA THR A 5 -21.95 4.48 2.57
C THR A 5 -22.56 4.60 1.18
N ASN A 6 -21.73 4.90 0.18
CA ASN A 6 -22.18 4.95 -1.22
C ASN A 6 -21.93 3.60 -1.89
N THR A 7 -23.00 2.83 -2.08
CA THR A 7 -22.95 1.48 -2.65
C THR A 7 -22.51 1.43 -4.12
N SER A 8 -22.45 2.55 -4.81
CA SER A 8 -21.92 2.61 -6.17
C SER A 8 -20.39 2.51 -6.25
N LEU A 9 -19.68 2.66 -5.11
CA LEU A 9 -18.23 2.68 -5.04
C LEU A 9 -17.61 1.33 -4.67
N TYR A 10 -18.42 0.31 -4.39
CA TYR A 10 -17.90 -1.01 -4.02
C TYR A 10 -18.91 -2.11 -4.42
N THR A 11 -18.43 -3.34 -4.44
CA THR A 11 -19.24 -4.54 -4.66
C THR A 11 -19.13 -5.48 -3.47
N GLY A 12 -20.17 -6.25 -3.21
CA GLY A 12 -20.24 -7.17 -2.08
C GLY A 12 -20.54 -6.47 -0.76
N GLN A 13 -20.09 -7.08 0.33
CA GLN A 13 -20.26 -6.53 1.68
C GLN A 13 -19.02 -5.77 2.11
N ILE A 14 -19.21 -4.76 2.96
CA ILE A 14 -18.08 -4.04 3.59
C ILE A 14 -17.51 -4.94 4.68
N ASP A 15 -16.20 -5.14 4.64
CA ASP A 15 -15.43 -5.79 5.71
C ASP A 15 -15.00 -4.73 6.72
N TYR A 16 -15.59 -4.78 7.91
CA TYR A 16 -15.28 -3.86 9.00
C TYR A 16 -14.14 -4.43 9.83
N GLN A 17 -13.09 -3.64 10.01
CA GLN A 17 -11.92 -3.98 10.79
C GLN A 17 -11.75 -3.00 11.95
N ASP A 18 -11.36 -3.50 13.12
CA ASP A 18 -11.07 -2.64 14.26
C ASP A 18 -9.74 -1.90 14.07
N VAL A 19 -9.75 -0.60 14.35
CA VAL A 19 -8.51 0.16 14.45
C VAL A 19 -7.83 -0.20 15.77
N PRO A 20 -6.55 -0.61 15.76
CA PRO A 20 -5.84 -0.93 16.98
C PRO A 20 -5.88 0.23 17.99
N SER A 21 -6.12 -0.07 19.25
CA SER A 21 -6.30 0.93 20.31
C SER A 21 -5.12 1.88 20.50
N SER A 22 -3.90 1.43 20.17
CA SER A 22 -2.68 2.24 20.18
C SER A 22 -2.60 3.26 19.03
N PHE A 23 -3.45 3.15 18.01
CA PHE A 23 -3.43 3.97 16.79
C PHE A 23 -4.77 4.64 16.48
N ILE A 24 -5.56 4.97 17.50
CA ILE A 24 -6.90 5.55 17.35
C ILE A 24 -6.93 6.93 16.66
N SER A 25 -5.79 7.58 16.53
CA SER A 25 -5.65 8.85 15.80
C SER A 25 -5.45 8.70 14.30
N SER A 26 -5.33 7.49 13.80
CA SER A 26 -5.06 7.20 12.39
C SER A 26 -5.88 6.00 11.90
N TRP A 27 -6.21 5.99 10.62
CA TRP A 27 -6.89 4.85 9.98
C TRP A 27 -5.87 3.73 9.68
N MET A 28 -5.50 2.98 10.71
CA MET A 28 -4.50 1.92 10.60
C MET A 28 -5.14 0.54 10.58
N LEU A 29 -4.67 -0.29 9.65
CA LEU A 29 -5.08 -1.68 9.49
C LEU A 29 -3.86 -2.60 9.45
N ALA A 30 -3.97 -3.77 10.06
CA ALA A 30 -2.93 -4.80 9.95
C ALA A 30 -2.90 -5.37 8.53
N ILE A 31 -1.71 -5.41 7.91
CA ILE A 31 -1.51 -6.09 6.64
C ILE A 31 -1.22 -7.56 6.94
N LYS A 32 -2.05 -8.46 6.41
CA LYS A 32 -1.85 -9.91 6.58
C LYS A 32 -0.93 -10.48 5.52
N ASN A 33 -1.03 -9.96 4.30
CA ASN A 33 -0.25 -10.47 3.17
C ASN A 33 -0.07 -9.35 2.14
N LEU A 34 1.08 -9.38 1.47
CA LEU A 34 1.40 -8.51 0.35
C LEU A 34 1.95 -9.36 -0.79
N THR A 35 1.34 -9.26 -1.94
CA THR A 35 1.77 -10.00 -3.14
C THR A 35 1.93 -9.07 -4.33
N VAL A 36 2.90 -9.37 -5.17
CA VAL A 36 3.10 -8.71 -6.46
C VAL A 36 3.21 -9.80 -7.52
N ASN A 37 2.34 -9.78 -8.53
CA ASN A 37 2.26 -10.81 -9.56
C ASN A 37 2.17 -12.23 -8.96
N SER A 38 1.37 -12.40 -7.92
CA SER A 38 1.20 -13.65 -7.14
C SER A 38 2.43 -14.10 -6.33
N ASN A 39 3.50 -13.33 -6.30
CA ASN A 39 4.66 -13.59 -5.46
C ASN A 39 4.52 -12.85 -4.13
N SER A 40 4.71 -13.56 -3.03
CA SER A 40 4.65 -12.97 -1.69
C SER A 40 5.85 -12.09 -1.41
N VAL A 41 5.59 -10.93 -0.81
CA VAL A 41 6.62 -10.03 -0.27
C VAL A 41 6.62 -10.17 1.24
N THR A 42 7.79 -10.37 1.83
CA THR A 42 7.93 -10.48 3.28
C THR A 42 7.57 -9.16 3.96
N LEU A 43 6.61 -9.21 4.86
CA LEU A 43 6.23 -8.05 5.67
C LEU A 43 7.16 -7.91 6.88
N PRO A 44 7.39 -6.68 7.38
CA PRO A 44 8.05 -6.49 8.65
C PRO A 44 7.19 -7.04 9.79
N SER A 45 7.79 -7.27 10.94
CA SER A 45 7.08 -7.77 12.13
C SER A 45 6.51 -6.63 12.97
N GLY A 46 5.49 -6.94 13.78
CA GLY A 46 4.90 -6.02 14.74
C GLY A 46 4.19 -4.84 14.10
N GLU A 47 4.28 -3.69 14.72
CA GLU A 47 3.57 -2.47 14.30
C GLU A 47 4.01 -1.95 12.92
N SER A 48 5.22 -2.29 12.48
CA SER A 48 5.71 -1.95 11.14
C SER A 48 4.97 -2.66 10.01
N SER A 49 4.14 -3.67 10.33
CA SER A 49 3.28 -4.36 9.36
C SER A 49 1.90 -3.71 9.18
N TYR A 50 1.60 -2.66 9.92
CA TYR A 50 0.35 -1.92 9.75
C TYR A 50 0.43 -0.94 8.58
N ALA A 51 -0.70 -0.73 7.92
CA ALA A 51 -0.87 0.28 6.89
C ALA A 51 -1.75 1.42 7.38
N VAL A 52 -1.35 2.65 7.07
CA VAL A 52 -2.20 3.83 7.22
C VAL A 52 -2.97 4.05 5.92
N ILE A 53 -4.28 4.08 6.01
CA ILE A 53 -5.14 4.40 4.87
C ILE A 53 -5.37 5.91 4.86
N ASP A 54 -4.64 6.61 4.00
CA ASP A 54 -4.62 8.06 3.96
C ASP A 54 -4.94 8.58 2.55
N THR A 55 -6.11 9.18 2.40
CA THR A 55 -6.54 9.77 1.13
C THR A 55 -5.81 11.07 0.79
N GLY A 56 -5.09 11.66 1.73
CA GLY A 56 -4.24 12.84 1.55
C GLY A 56 -2.83 12.52 1.03
N THR A 57 -2.44 11.25 0.99
CA THR A 57 -1.15 10.80 0.48
C THR A 57 -1.29 10.31 -0.96
N THR A 58 -0.54 10.91 -1.88
CA THR A 58 -0.67 10.65 -3.33
C THR A 58 0.04 9.38 -3.79
N LEU A 59 1.03 8.90 -3.05
CA LEU A 59 1.84 7.72 -3.37
C LEU A 59 1.79 6.71 -2.22
N ILE A 60 2.18 5.48 -2.52
CA ILE A 60 2.33 4.44 -1.51
C ILE A 60 3.75 4.49 -0.96
N GLY A 61 3.88 4.75 0.34
CA GLY A 61 5.16 4.72 1.05
C GLY A 61 5.29 3.48 1.91
N GLY A 62 6.52 3.06 2.17
CA GLY A 62 6.79 1.92 3.04
C GLY A 62 8.25 1.82 3.46
N PRO A 63 8.59 0.86 4.33
CA PRO A 63 9.98 0.59 4.72
C PRO A 63 10.83 0.24 3.49
N ALA A 64 12.04 0.76 3.42
CA ALA A 64 12.90 0.67 2.23
C ALA A 64 13.13 -0.76 1.74
N ALA A 65 13.32 -1.72 2.65
CA ALA A 65 13.54 -3.12 2.29
C ALA A 65 12.31 -3.76 1.63
N GLN A 66 11.12 -3.48 2.16
CA GLN A 66 9.87 -4.01 1.61
C GLN A 66 9.51 -3.35 0.27
N VAL A 67 9.72 -2.04 0.16
CA VAL A 67 9.53 -1.32 -1.11
C VAL A 67 10.49 -1.88 -2.17
N ALA A 68 11.76 -2.10 -1.85
CA ALA A 68 12.73 -2.74 -2.74
C ALA A 68 12.26 -4.13 -3.19
N SER A 69 11.72 -4.93 -2.26
CA SER A 69 11.19 -6.27 -2.56
C SER A 69 9.98 -6.25 -3.48
N VAL A 70 9.10 -5.25 -3.32
CA VAL A 70 7.95 -5.03 -4.23
C VAL A 70 8.45 -4.73 -5.63
N TYR A 71 9.35 -3.76 -5.78
CA TYR A 71 9.84 -3.34 -7.09
C TYR A 71 10.76 -4.37 -7.76
N ALA A 72 11.40 -5.25 -6.98
CA ALA A 72 12.14 -6.39 -7.54
C ALA A 72 11.24 -7.35 -8.35
N GLN A 73 9.92 -7.37 -8.08
CA GLN A 73 8.94 -8.16 -8.83
C GLN A 73 8.42 -7.44 -10.09
N ILE A 74 8.77 -6.17 -10.28
CA ILE A 74 8.30 -5.35 -11.41
C ILE A 74 9.44 -5.25 -12.44
N PRO A 75 9.28 -5.85 -13.63
CA PRO A 75 10.31 -5.79 -14.67
C PRO A 75 10.66 -4.34 -15.05
N ASN A 76 11.95 -4.09 -15.24
CA ASN A 76 12.49 -2.78 -15.63
C ASN A 76 12.24 -1.66 -14.61
N SER A 77 11.92 -1.98 -13.37
CA SER A 77 11.93 -0.99 -12.30
C SER A 77 13.36 -0.59 -11.96
N VAL A 78 13.55 0.68 -11.64
CA VAL A 78 14.85 1.23 -11.26
C VAL A 78 14.69 2.13 -10.04
N LEU A 79 15.73 2.16 -9.20
CA LEU A 79 15.79 3.12 -8.11
C LEU A 79 16.08 4.51 -8.69
N GLY A 80 15.29 5.50 -8.29
CA GLY A 80 15.47 6.88 -8.72
C GLY A 80 16.73 7.50 -8.19
N THR A 81 17.29 8.44 -8.95
CA THR A 81 18.47 9.21 -8.61
C THR A 81 18.21 10.71 -8.77
N GLY A 82 19.06 11.55 -8.21
CA GLY A 82 18.89 13.00 -8.29
C GLY A 82 17.55 13.44 -7.66
N ASN A 83 16.71 14.10 -8.44
CA ASN A 83 15.41 14.59 -7.98
C ASN A 83 14.41 13.47 -7.61
N TYR A 84 14.68 12.24 -8.04
CA TYR A 84 13.87 11.05 -7.75
C TYR A 84 14.49 10.14 -6.69
N GLN A 85 15.48 10.61 -5.97
CA GLN A 85 16.08 9.85 -4.88
C GLN A 85 15.02 9.45 -3.84
N GLY A 86 15.00 8.18 -3.44
CA GLY A 86 14.00 7.63 -2.52
C GLY A 86 12.73 7.10 -3.20
N TYR A 87 12.60 7.26 -4.51
CA TYR A 87 11.51 6.72 -5.30
C TYR A 87 11.99 5.57 -6.18
N TYR A 88 11.06 4.68 -6.52
CA TYR A 88 11.25 3.71 -7.60
C TYR A 88 10.47 4.16 -8.82
N LEU A 89 11.07 3.95 -9.98
CA LEU A 89 10.50 4.29 -11.28
C LEU A 89 10.27 2.99 -12.07
N TYR A 90 9.16 2.91 -12.77
CA TYR A 90 8.88 1.83 -13.70
C TYR A 90 8.08 2.34 -14.88
N ARG A 91 8.15 1.60 -15.98
CA ARG A 91 7.38 1.93 -17.18
C ARG A 91 6.13 1.05 -17.21
N ALA A 92 4.98 1.67 -17.12
CA ALA A 92 3.72 0.99 -17.38
C ALA A 92 3.56 0.82 -18.90
N LEU A 93 3.38 -0.43 -19.36
CA LEU A 93 2.96 -0.70 -20.71
C LEU A 93 1.44 -0.51 -20.77
N LEU A 94 1.02 0.58 -21.39
CA LEU A 94 -0.39 0.78 -21.69
C LEU A 94 -0.68 -0.03 -22.97
N THR A 95 -1.38 -1.13 -22.81
CA THR A 95 -2.01 -1.83 -23.94
C THR A 95 -3.40 -1.24 -24.15
N TYR A 96 -3.60 -0.67 -25.32
CA TYR A 96 -4.92 -0.19 -25.75
C TYR A 96 -5.68 -1.31 -26.44
#